data_d82d9a08f613eecee0e52004b3b21720
#
_entry.id   d82d9a08f613eecee0e52004b3b21720
#
_cell.length_a   1.000
_cell.length_b   1.000
_cell.length_c   1.000
_cell.angle_alpha   90.00
_cell.angle_beta   90.00
_cell.angle_gamma   90.00
#
_symmetry.space_group_name_H-M   'P 1'
#
loop_
_entity.id
_entity.type
_entity.pdbx_description
1 polymer ?
#
loop_
_entity_poly.entity_id
_entity_poly.type
_entity_poly.pdbx_seq_one_letter_code
_entity_poly.pdbx_strand_id
1 'polypeptide(L)' 'MTGAELKELRLAKGMSQGQVAELLGYFSNGKPNRSMIARFENGHAKINIRIANLIRIVLK' A
#
# COMPACT_ATOMS: atom_id res chain seq x y z
N MET A 1 11.37 -3.13 1.59
CA MET A 1 10.70 -1.85 1.30
C MET A 1 10.27 -1.20 2.61
N THR A 2 10.47 0.09 2.73
CA THR A 2 10.02 0.86 3.89
C THR A 2 8.64 1.48 3.63
N GLY A 3 7.96 1.90 4.69
CA GLY A 3 6.71 2.63 4.55
C GLY A 3 6.87 3.94 3.78
N ALA A 4 8.03 4.61 3.96
CA ALA A 4 8.33 5.83 3.23
C ALA A 4 8.44 5.58 1.72
N GLU A 5 9.06 4.49 1.31
CA GLU A 5 9.12 4.10 -0.11
C GLU A 5 7.73 3.85 -0.69
N LEU A 6 6.88 3.15 0.05
CA LEU A 6 5.50 2.92 -0.38
C LEU A 6 4.77 4.24 -0.59
N LYS A 7 4.89 5.15 0.37
CA LYS A 7 4.25 6.46 0.28
C LYS A 7 4.75 7.25 -0.94
N GLU A 8 6.06 7.25 -1.18
CA GLU A 8 6.64 7.93 -2.34
C GLU A 8 6.11 7.36 -3.65
N LEU A 9 6.08 6.03 -3.78
CA LEU A 9 5.54 5.37 -4.98
C LEU A 9 4.08 5.73 -5.20
N ARG A 10 3.29 5.70 -4.13
CA ARG A 10 1.87 6.04 -4.19
C ARG A 10 1.66 7.47 -4.67
N LEU A 11 2.37 8.42 -4.07
CA LEU A 11 2.24 9.83 -4.42
C LEU A 11 2.72 10.11 -5.85
N ALA A 12 3.80 9.44 -6.27
CA ALA A 12 4.30 9.57 -7.64
C ALA A 12 3.27 9.10 -8.68
N LYS A 13 2.39 8.18 -8.30
CA LYS A 13 1.30 7.70 -9.17
C LYS A 13 0.00 8.50 -9.00
N GLY A 14 -0.02 9.50 -8.12
CA GLY A 14 -1.21 10.28 -7.84
C GLY A 14 -2.33 9.47 -7.21
N MET A 15 -2.00 8.42 -6.46
CA MET A 15 -3.00 7.50 -5.91
C MET A 15 -3.30 7.79 -4.44
N SER A 16 -4.54 7.53 -4.04
CA SER A 16 -4.94 7.56 -2.63
C SER A 16 -4.55 6.24 -1.95
N GLN A 17 -4.54 6.25 -0.62
CA GLN A 17 -4.32 5.02 0.15
C GLN A 17 -5.37 3.96 -0.17
N GLY A 18 -6.64 4.37 -0.34
CA GLY A 18 -7.72 3.47 -0.71
C GLY A 18 -7.51 2.82 -2.07
N GLN A 19 -7.01 3.58 -3.05
CA GLN A 19 -6.72 3.06 -4.38
C GLN A 19 -5.60 2.01 -4.34
N VAL A 20 -4.56 2.24 -3.55
CA VAL A 20 -3.49 1.27 -3.37
C VAL A 20 -4.01 0.01 -2.67
N ALA A 21 -4.84 0.18 -1.63
CA ALA A 21 -5.45 -0.96 -0.94
C ALA A 21 -6.26 -1.82 -1.92
N GLU A 22 -7.03 -1.19 -2.80
CA GLU A 22 -7.81 -1.90 -3.81
C GLU A 22 -6.90 -2.70 -4.75
N LEU A 23 -5.82 -2.09 -5.25
CA LEU A 23 -4.88 -2.78 -6.13
C LEU A 23 -4.19 -3.96 -5.45
N LEU A 24 -3.90 -3.84 -4.17
CA LEU A 24 -3.23 -4.90 -3.41
C LEU A 24 -4.21 -5.95 -2.88
N GLY A 25 -5.51 -5.75 -3.05
CA GLY A 25 -6.51 -6.69 -2.58
C GLY A 25 -6.83 -6.61 -1.10
N TYR A 26 -6.51 -5.49 -0.45
CA TYR A 26 -6.86 -5.27 0.96
C TYR A 26 -8.24 -4.67 1.06
N PHE A 27 -9.18 -5.47 1.55
CA PHE A 27 -10.57 -5.04 1.72
C PHE A 27 -11.05 -5.31 3.14
N SER A 28 -11.97 -4.48 3.60
CA SER A 28 -12.64 -4.64 4.89
C SER A 28 -14.11 -4.25 4.70
N ASN A 29 -15.01 -5.16 5.04
CA ASN A 29 -16.46 -4.96 4.87
C ASN A 29 -16.85 -4.55 3.43
N GLY A 30 -16.19 -5.16 2.43
CA GLY A 30 -16.46 -4.89 1.02
C GLY A 30 -15.90 -3.60 0.48
N LYS A 31 -15.10 -2.88 1.28
CA LYS A 31 -14.47 -1.61 0.88
C LYS A 31 -12.95 -1.72 0.95
N PRO A 32 -12.21 -0.94 0.12
CA PRO A 32 -10.76 -0.91 0.23
C PRO A 32 -10.32 -0.51 1.63
N ASN A 33 -9.38 -1.26 2.20
CA ASN A 33 -8.90 -1.03 3.55
C ASN A 33 -7.72 -0.06 3.55
N ARG A 34 -8.00 1.23 3.43
CA ARG A 34 -6.97 2.28 3.43
C ARG A 34 -6.17 2.32 4.73
N SER A 35 -6.77 1.91 5.84
CA SER A 35 -6.09 1.88 7.14
C SER A 35 -4.89 0.96 7.12
N MET A 36 -4.95 -0.13 6.36
CA MET A 36 -3.83 -1.06 6.22
C MET A 36 -2.65 -0.38 5.52
N ILE A 37 -2.92 0.41 4.49
CA ILE A 37 -1.88 1.15 3.77
C ILE A 37 -1.28 2.23 4.68
N ALA A 38 -2.11 2.93 5.44
CA ALA A 38 -1.63 3.92 6.40
C ALA A 38 -0.69 3.28 7.43
N ARG A 39 -1.02 2.09 7.92
CA ARG A 39 -0.18 1.36 8.87
C ARG A 39 1.16 0.98 8.26
N PHE A 40 1.20 0.55 7.01
CA PHE A 40 2.45 0.28 6.30
C PHE A 40 3.28 1.55 6.17
N GLU A 41 2.66 2.65 5.75
CA GLU A 41 3.37 3.92 5.54
C GLU A 41 3.91 4.51 6.84
N ASN A 42 3.22 4.30 7.95
CA ASN A 42 3.62 4.80 9.26
C ASN A 42 4.56 3.87 10.03
N GLY A 43 4.87 2.72 9.47
CA GLY A 43 5.74 1.74 10.10
C GLY A 43 5.08 0.90 11.18
N HIS A 44 3.75 0.96 11.32
CA HIS A 44 2.99 0.18 12.31
C HIS A 44 2.72 -1.26 11.84
N ALA A 45 2.90 -1.52 10.55
CA ALA A 45 2.82 -2.84 9.98
C ALA A 45 4.02 -3.04 9.05
N LYS A 46 4.64 -4.22 9.14
CA LYS A 46 5.82 -4.52 8.34
C LYS A 46 5.42 -4.90 6.91
N ILE A 47 6.13 -4.35 5.94
CA ILE A 47 5.99 -4.74 4.54
C ILE A 47 6.96 -5.88 4.29
N ASN A 48 6.44 -7.12 4.21
CA ASN A 48 7.29 -8.28 3.93
C ASN A 48 7.65 -8.33 2.44
N ILE A 49 8.54 -9.26 2.08
CA ILE A 49 9.04 -9.34 0.71
C ILE A 49 7.94 -9.63 -0.32
N ARG A 50 6.94 -10.40 0.05
CA ARG A 50 5.82 -10.71 -0.86
C ARG A 50 5.00 -9.46 -1.17
N ILE A 51 4.69 -8.71 -0.13
CA ILE A 51 3.94 -7.45 -0.25
C ILE A 51 4.78 -6.44 -1.04
N ALA A 52 6.07 -6.32 -0.73
CA ALA A 52 6.98 -5.41 -1.44
C ALA A 52 7.04 -5.73 -2.93
N ASN A 53 7.14 -7.01 -3.29
CA ASN A 53 7.16 -7.41 -4.69
C ASN A 53 5.85 -7.08 -5.40
N LEU A 54 4.71 -7.32 -4.73
CA LEU A 54 3.40 -6.98 -5.28
C LEU A 54 3.28 -5.46 -5.49
N ILE A 55 3.71 -4.67 -4.52
CA ILE A 55 3.70 -3.20 -4.63
C ILE A 55 4.52 -2.75 -5.84
N ARG A 56 5.71 -3.30 -6.02
CA ARG A 56 6.56 -2.95 -7.17
C ARG A 56 5.94 -3.32 -8.50
N ILE A 57 5.13 -4.35 -8.53
CA ILE A 57 4.41 -4.75 -9.75
C ILE A 57 3.25 -3.80 -10.03
N VAL A 58 2.41 -3.52 -9.03
CA VAL A 58 1.18 -2.75 -9.25
C VAL A 58 1.39 -1.25 -9.27
N LEU A 59 2.47 -0.75 -8.65
CA LEU A 59 2.82 0.67 -8.64
C LEU A 59 4.03 0.98 -9.54
N LYS A 60 4.22 0.17 -10.52
CA LYS A 60 5.33 0.28 -11.46
C LYS A 60 5.17 1.50 -12.40
#